data_f83df81791ba3f2ca3fadc13a88000d6
#
_entry.id   f83df81791ba3f2ca3fadc13a88000d6
#
_cell.length_a   1.000
_cell.length_b   1.000
_cell.length_c   1.000
_cell.angle_alpha   90.00
_cell.angle_beta   90.00
_cell.angle_gamma   90.00
#
_symmetry.space_group_name_H-M   'P 1'
#
loop_
_entity.id
_entity.type
_entity.pdbx_description
1 polymer ?
#
loop_
_entity_poly.entity_id
_entity_poly.type
_entity_poly.pdbx_seq_one_letter_code
_entity_poly.pdbx_strand_id
1 'polypeptide(L)'
;YDTNWQDEASRTAVSHNHQLNIQQAGKNSSMGAFLNYTDQQGIVNNTYNKRINAKLAYDANPTKWLSTAVNVLVNHTWGRYTPEDGGGQEARRTMIEMVPWMPIRDKDGKYTTSTSSSIGDVLGFEGMSNPVMILDMQKRMRYNTQVFGNAALTFHLAEGLDLKTQLGLDHHNRTYRGYSSIDLNKISMPNGWAEYQNWNTLYWQEETYLTYNKAFGDHRINAMAGLSWQERVQKWNKARRTGFSDDFFEDNNMSAGTTPDAPESSYDRWAMNSYFLRFAYTYKDRYSATVTGRVDGSSKFGENNKYAFFPSAGL
;
A
#
# COMPACT_ATOMS: atom_id res chain seq x y z
N TYR A 1 25.62 -36.70 5.21
CA TYR A 1 24.35 -35.96 5.19
C TYR A 1 23.81 -35.90 3.76
N ASP A 2 22.50 -35.84 3.63
CA ASP A 2 21.76 -35.65 2.38
C ASP A 2 20.61 -34.67 2.68
N THR A 3 20.97 -33.41 2.84
CA THR A 3 20.05 -32.35 3.26
C THR A 3 19.30 -31.81 2.06
N ASN A 4 17.98 -31.99 2.01
CA ASN A 4 17.12 -31.31 1.03
C ASN A 4 16.76 -29.92 1.56
N TRP A 5 17.57 -28.93 1.21
CA TRP A 5 17.43 -27.56 1.67
C TRP A 5 16.10 -26.90 1.30
N GLN A 6 15.47 -27.32 0.19
CA GLN A 6 14.17 -26.82 -0.21
C GLN A 6 13.08 -27.33 0.73
N ASP A 7 13.09 -28.60 1.09
CA ASP A 7 12.12 -29.17 2.05
C ASP A 7 12.30 -28.58 3.44
N GLU A 8 13.55 -28.40 3.89
CA GLU A 8 13.86 -27.85 5.22
C GLU A 8 13.50 -26.36 5.35
N ALA A 9 13.60 -25.60 4.25
CA ALA A 9 13.28 -24.16 4.21
C ALA A 9 11.84 -23.87 3.79
N SER A 10 11.04 -24.89 3.47
CA SER A 10 9.66 -24.72 3.02
C SER A 10 8.67 -25.58 3.82
N ARG A 11 7.40 -25.25 3.65
CA ARG A 11 6.29 -25.95 4.32
C ARG A 11 5.04 -26.00 3.46
N THR A 12 4.13 -26.88 3.79
CA THR A 12 2.75 -26.78 3.33
C THR A 12 2.12 -25.52 3.92
N ALA A 13 1.75 -24.57 3.07
CA ALA A 13 1.17 -23.30 3.48
C ALA A 13 -0.36 -23.39 3.54
N VAL A 14 -0.94 -22.91 4.62
CA VAL A 14 -2.39 -22.83 4.80
C VAL A 14 -2.83 -21.38 4.65
N SER A 15 -3.92 -21.16 3.90
CA SER A 15 -4.55 -19.85 3.78
C SER A 15 -6.01 -19.94 4.10
N HIS A 16 -6.53 -18.99 4.86
CA HIS A 16 -7.95 -18.88 5.14
C HIS A 16 -8.43 -17.43 5.06
N ASN A 17 -9.71 -17.31 4.75
CA ASN A 17 -10.38 -16.02 4.59
C ASN A 17 -11.73 -16.08 5.31
N HIS A 18 -12.03 -15.07 6.11
CA HIS A 18 -13.29 -14.91 6.82
C HIS A 18 -13.92 -13.58 6.43
N GLN A 19 -15.20 -13.63 6.09
CA GLN A 19 -15.91 -12.46 5.61
C GLN A 19 -17.27 -12.34 6.31
N LEU A 20 -17.57 -11.11 6.76
CA LEU A 20 -18.87 -10.75 7.31
C LEU A 20 -19.43 -9.56 6.52
N ASN A 21 -20.68 -9.69 6.05
CA ASN A 21 -21.41 -8.63 5.38
C ASN A 21 -22.70 -8.37 6.14
N ILE A 22 -22.96 -7.12 6.46
CA ILE A 22 -24.21 -6.65 7.07
C ILE A 22 -24.76 -5.56 6.16
N GLN A 23 -26.01 -5.68 5.76
CA GLN A 23 -26.70 -4.69 4.95
C GLN A 23 -28.06 -4.41 5.54
N GLN A 24 -28.41 -3.14 5.58
CA GLN A 24 -29.70 -2.68 6.03
C GLN A 24 -30.21 -1.60 5.06
N ALA A 25 -31.43 -1.73 4.62
CA ALA A 25 -32.12 -0.73 3.82
C ALA A 25 -33.39 -0.28 4.53
N GLY A 26 -33.57 1.02 4.62
CA GLY A 26 -34.76 1.68 5.12
C GLY A 26 -35.46 2.48 4.02
N LYS A 27 -36.49 3.22 4.36
CA LYS A 27 -37.25 4.04 3.40
C LYS A 27 -36.39 5.16 2.78
N ASN A 28 -35.53 5.78 3.58
CA ASN A 28 -34.77 6.97 3.20
C ASN A 28 -33.26 6.78 3.41
N SER A 29 -32.81 5.59 3.79
CA SER A 29 -31.37 5.33 4.00
C SER A 29 -31.02 3.89 3.75
N SER A 30 -29.77 3.65 3.36
CA SER A 30 -29.16 2.33 3.29
C SER A 30 -27.79 2.35 3.95
N MET A 31 -27.43 1.25 4.57
CA MET A 31 -26.13 1.04 5.20
C MET A 31 -25.60 -0.33 4.81
N GLY A 32 -24.31 -0.38 4.48
CA GLY A 32 -23.58 -1.63 4.29
C GLY A 32 -22.30 -1.61 5.12
N ALA A 33 -22.07 -2.67 5.89
CA ALA A 33 -20.82 -2.90 6.60
C ALA A 33 -20.22 -4.21 6.12
N PHE A 34 -18.92 -4.17 5.82
CA PHE A 34 -18.15 -5.30 5.35
C PHE A 34 -16.90 -5.43 6.20
N LEU A 35 -16.62 -6.64 6.71
CA LEU A 35 -15.40 -6.99 7.41
C LEU A 35 -14.80 -8.24 6.75
N ASN A 36 -13.51 -8.20 6.45
CA ASN A 36 -12.78 -9.33 5.93
C ASN A 36 -11.46 -9.50 6.68
N TYR A 37 -11.16 -10.71 7.10
CA TYR A 37 -9.87 -11.12 7.61
C TYR A 37 -9.29 -12.22 6.72
N THR A 38 -8.05 -12.03 6.29
CA THR A 38 -7.28 -13.00 5.51
C THR A 38 -5.99 -13.32 6.25
N ASP A 39 -5.67 -14.58 6.41
CA ASP A 39 -4.37 -15.08 6.87
C ASP A 39 -3.80 -16.02 5.81
N GLN A 40 -2.67 -15.62 5.23
CA GLN A 40 -1.95 -16.38 4.20
C GLN A 40 -0.57 -16.72 4.72
N GLN A 41 -0.33 -18.00 4.99
CA GLN A 41 1.01 -18.50 5.23
C GLN A 41 1.76 -18.61 3.90
N GLY A 42 3.05 -18.27 3.89
CA GLY A 42 3.92 -18.51 2.75
C GLY A 42 4.47 -19.94 2.77
N ILE A 43 4.77 -20.47 1.58
CA ILE A 43 5.44 -21.78 1.41
C ILE A 43 6.87 -21.77 1.98
N VAL A 44 7.55 -20.62 1.97
CA VAL A 44 8.84 -20.44 2.64
C VAL A 44 8.59 -20.28 4.14
N ASN A 45 9.36 -20.99 4.96
CA ASN A 45 9.22 -20.96 6.41
C ASN A 45 9.29 -19.54 6.96
N ASN A 46 8.54 -19.26 8.03
CA ASN A 46 8.47 -17.96 8.71
C ASN A 46 7.91 -16.81 7.88
N THR A 47 7.41 -17.05 6.66
CA THR A 47 6.76 -16.02 5.85
C THR A 47 5.23 -16.08 5.97
N TYR A 48 4.60 -14.94 6.02
CA TYR A 48 3.14 -14.81 6.06
C TYR A 48 2.68 -13.42 5.66
N ASN A 49 1.42 -13.31 5.27
CA ASN A 49 0.73 -12.05 5.04
C ASN A 49 -0.67 -12.11 5.65
N LYS A 50 -0.98 -11.18 6.53
CA LYS A 50 -2.29 -11.05 7.19
C LYS A 50 -2.91 -9.72 6.82
N ARG A 51 -4.22 -9.72 6.63
CA ARG A 51 -4.94 -8.52 6.20
C ARG A 51 -6.32 -8.44 6.87
N ILE A 52 -6.64 -7.25 7.32
CA ILE A 52 -7.98 -6.87 7.75
C ILE A 52 -8.47 -5.76 6.84
N ASN A 53 -9.66 -5.94 6.25
CA ASN A 53 -10.37 -4.91 5.51
C ASN A 53 -11.71 -4.65 6.20
N ALA A 54 -12.01 -3.39 6.49
CA ALA A 54 -13.32 -2.97 6.96
C ALA A 54 -13.85 -1.88 6.03
N LYS A 55 -15.08 -2.04 5.54
CA LYS A 55 -15.76 -1.04 4.72
C LYS A 55 -17.11 -0.69 5.34
N LEU A 56 -17.41 0.59 5.40
CA LEU A 56 -18.70 1.13 5.73
C LEU A 56 -19.19 1.99 4.56
N ALA A 57 -20.41 1.74 4.11
CA ALA A 57 -21.09 2.57 3.13
C ALA A 57 -22.44 3.00 3.73
N TYR A 58 -22.75 4.28 3.64
CA TYR A 58 -24.00 4.85 4.12
C TYR A 58 -24.52 5.87 3.11
N ASP A 59 -25.75 5.65 2.65
CA ASP A 59 -26.47 6.55 1.78
C ASP A 59 -27.78 6.93 2.46
N ALA A 60 -28.15 8.20 2.43
CA ALA A 60 -29.40 8.67 3.00
C ALA A 60 -29.96 9.89 2.25
N ASN A 61 -31.28 9.97 2.26
CA ASN A 61 -32.07 11.12 1.83
C ASN A 61 -32.82 11.68 3.04
N PRO A 62 -32.13 12.42 3.95
CA PRO A 62 -32.75 12.90 5.19
C PRO A 62 -33.92 13.85 4.93
N THR A 63 -33.88 14.57 3.81
CA THR A 63 -34.97 15.44 3.36
C THR A 63 -35.11 15.32 1.84
N LYS A 64 -36.18 15.93 1.28
CA LYS A 64 -36.40 15.94 -0.17
C LYS A 64 -35.36 16.79 -0.95
N TRP A 65 -34.70 17.70 -0.27
CA TRP A 65 -33.71 18.60 -0.87
C TRP A 65 -32.27 18.23 -0.57
N LEU A 66 -32.02 17.16 0.23
CA LEU A 66 -30.67 16.74 0.62
C LEU A 66 -30.51 15.22 0.51
N SER A 67 -29.50 14.81 -0.24
CA SER A 67 -28.96 13.44 -0.25
C SER A 67 -27.54 13.44 0.29
N THR A 68 -27.21 12.41 1.06
CA THR A 68 -25.87 12.23 1.65
C THR A 68 -25.33 10.85 1.31
N ALA A 69 -24.04 10.76 1.02
CA ALA A 69 -23.34 9.50 0.82
C ALA A 69 -21.99 9.52 1.55
N VAL A 70 -21.68 8.48 2.31
CA VAL A 70 -20.42 8.31 3.02
C VAL A 70 -19.90 6.91 2.77
N ASN A 71 -18.64 6.80 2.32
CA ASN A 71 -17.94 5.53 2.19
C ASN A 71 -16.61 5.62 2.91
N VAL A 72 -16.29 4.64 3.73
CA VAL A 72 -14.99 4.52 4.40
C VAL A 72 -14.47 3.11 4.23
N LEU A 73 -13.24 2.99 3.82
CA LEU A 73 -12.49 1.73 3.72
C LEU A 73 -11.23 1.85 4.58
N VAL A 74 -11.05 0.92 5.49
CA VAL A 74 -9.81 0.73 6.24
C VAL A 74 -9.21 -0.59 5.84
N ASN A 75 -7.96 -0.57 5.40
CA ASN A 75 -7.17 -1.75 5.09
C ASN A 75 -5.92 -1.74 5.96
N HIS A 76 -5.71 -2.82 6.71
CA HIS A 76 -4.47 -3.04 7.45
C HIS A 76 -3.88 -4.39 7.06
N THR A 77 -2.63 -4.35 6.55
CA THR A 77 -1.88 -5.54 6.14
C THR A 77 -0.58 -5.58 6.91
N TRP A 78 -0.22 -6.76 7.41
CA TRP A 78 1.09 -6.99 8.01
C TRP A 78 1.59 -8.37 7.66
N GLY A 79 2.90 -8.48 7.54
CA GLY A 79 3.49 -9.74 7.15
C GLY A 79 4.99 -9.77 7.27
N ARG A 80 5.53 -10.98 7.35
CA ARG A 80 6.95 -11.28 7.25
C ARG A 80 7.24 -11.85 5.86
N TYR A 81 8.24 -11.32 5.21
CA TYR A 81 8.62 -11.72 3.85
C TYR A 81 10.12 -11.99 3.75
N THR A 82 10.51 -12.72 2.72
CA THR A 82 11.91 -12.86 2.30
C THR A 82 12.10 -12.19 0.94
N PRO A 83 13.20 -11.46 0.71
CA PRO A 83 13.47 -10.81 -0.57
C PRO A 83 13.55 -11.80 -1.73
N GLU A 84 13.34 -11.31 -2.93
CA GLU A 84 13.37 -12.12 -4.15
C GLU A 84 14.74 -12.12 -4.83
N ASP A 85 15.49 -11.05 -4.69
CA ASP A 85 16.64 -10.66 -5.50
C ASP A 85 17.91 -10.41 -4.68
N GLY A 86 17.98 -10.97 -3.48
CA GLY A 86 19.18 -10.86 -2.65
C GLY A 86 20.33 -11.76 -3.16
N GLY A 87 21.55 -11.32 -2.94
CA GLY A 87 22.75 -12.10 -3.24
C GLY A 87 22.83 -13.44 -2.47
N GLY A 88 23.97 -14.08 -2.37
CA GLY A 88 24.18 -15.38 -1.71
C GLY A 88 23.80 -15.49 -0.23
N GLN A 89 23.17 -14.47 0.32
CA GLN A 89 22.66 -14.41 1.70
C GLN A 89 21.13 -14.37 1.79
N GLU A 90 20.43 -14.62 0.68
CA GLU A 90 18.96 -14.64 0.66
C GLU A 90 18.45 -16.09 0.64
N ALA A 91 17.49 -16.39 1.52
CA ALA A 91 17.04 -17.77 1.76
C ALA A 91 16.57 -18.48 0.49
N ARG A 92 15.85 -17.80 -0.42
CA ARG A 92 15.32 -18.45 -1.64
C ARG A 92 16.41 -18.84 -2.64
N ARG A 93 17.48 -18.10 -2.70
CA ARG A 93 18.63 -18.45 -3.53
C ARG A 93 19.43 -19.57 -2.87
N THR A 94 19.74 -19.41 -1.60
CA THR A 94 20.59 -20.38 -0.88
C THR A 94 19.94 -21.74 -0.73
N MET A 95 18.59 -21.85 -0.64
CA MET A 95 17.91 -23.15 -0.62
C MET A 95 18.06 -23.95 -1.93
N ILE A 96 18.44 -23.30 -3.03
CA ILE A 96 18.67 -23.94 -4.34
C ILE A 96 20.17 -24.25 -4.53
N GLU A 97 21.03 -23.36 -4.08
CA GLU A 97 22.47 -23.39 -4.33
C GLU A 97 23.26 -24.13 -3.24
N MET A 98 22.68 -24.31 -2.03
CA MET A 98 23.38 -24.91 -0.91
C MET A 98 23.63 -26.41 -1.14
N VAL A 99 24.80 -26.85 -0.76
CA VAL A 99 25.26 -28.23 -0.98
C VAL A 99 24.57 -29.23 -0.06
N PRO A 100 24.14 -30.41 -0.54
CA PRO A 100 23.32 -31.36 0.24
C PRO A 100 24.10 -32.10 1.34
N TRP A 101 25.41 -32.19 1.27
CA TRP A 101 26.21 -32.87 2.29
C TRP A 101 26.48 -32.06 3.56
N MET A 102 26.02 -30.81 3.63
CA MET A 102 26.09 -30.03 4.86
C MET A 102 24.83 -30.26 5.70
N PRO A 103 24.97 -30.52 7.00
CA PRO A 103 23.83 -30.58 7.90
C PRO A 103 23.31 -29.16 8.20
N ILE A 104 22.05 -29.03 8.60
CA ILE A 104 21.47 -27.75 9.02
C ILE A 104 22.16 -27.23 10.28
N ARG A 105 22.44 -28.15 11.22
CA ARG A 105 23.13 -27.85 12.48
C ARG A 105 24.27 -28.85 12.69
N ASP A 106 25.31 -28.37 13.35
CA ASP A 106 26.42 -29.20 13.77
C ASP A 106 26.04 -30.05 15.01
N LYS A 107 27.01 -30.85 15.50
CA LYS A 107 26.85 -31.71 16.69
C LYS A 107 26.58 -30.94 17.98
N ASP A 108 26.92 -29.64 18.03
CA ASP A 108 26.72 -28.74 19.16
C ASP A 108 25.41 -27.94 19.02
N GLY A 109 24.59 -28.23 17.98
CA GLY A 109 23.30 -27.62 17.72
C GLY A 109 23.38 -26.24 17.05
N LYS A 110 24.56 -25.77 16.67
CA LYS A 110 24.76 -24.49 15.97
C LYS A 110 24.49 -24.64 14.50
N TYR A 111 23.97 -23.61 13.86
CA TYR A 111 23.79 -23.59 12.41
C TYR A 111 25.13 -23.75 11.69
N THR A 112 25.16 -24.62 10.69
CA THR A 112 26.33 -24.74 9.83
C THR A 112 26.34 -23.60 8.80
N THR A 113 27.50 -23.06 8.52
CA THR A 113 27.73 -22.03 7.51
C THR A 113 28.85 -22.46 6.59
N SER A 114 28.96 -21.89 5.41
CA SER A 114 30.07 -22.15 4.50
C SER A 114 31.47 -21.86 5.11
N THR A 115 31.51 -20.94 6.08
CA THR A 115 32.73 -20.58 6.81
C THR A 115 33.02 -21.48 8.01
N SER A 116 32.08 -22.30 8.47
CA SER A 116 32.28 -23.21 9.61
C SER A 116 32.92 -24.55 9.24
N SER A 117 33.11 -24.83 7.97
CA SER A 117 33.77 -26.04 7.50
C SER A 117 34.93 -25.69 6.63
N SER A 118 36.08 -26.33 6.89
CA SER A 118 37.29 -26.26 6.01
C SER A 118 36.99 -26.73 4.58
N ILE A 119 35.89 -27.34 4.32
CA ILE A 119 35.40 -27.79 3.01
C ILE A 119 34.82 -26.60 2.21
N GLY A 120 34.20 -25.59 2.87
CA GLY A 120 33.70 -24.39 2.21
C GLY A 120 34.78 -23.58 1.51
N ASP A 121 35.90 -23.43 2.19
CA ASP A 121 37.10 -22.70 1.64
C ASP A 121 37.71 -23.43 0.44
N VAL A 122 37.72 -24.77 0.43
CA VAL A 122 38.32 -25.58 -0.65
C VAL A 122 37.41 -25.63 -1.89
N LEU A 123 36.10 -25.52 -1.75
CA LEU A 123 35.14 -25.71 -2.84
C LEU A 123 34.50 -24.39 -3.35
N GLY A 124 34.93 -23.26 -2.85
CA GLY A 124 34.49 -21.94 -3.33
C GLY A 124 33.04 -21.59 -2.96
N PHE A 125 32.50 -22.17 -1.90
CA PHE A 125 31.15 -21.83 -1.37
C PHE A 125 31.17 -20.60 -0.46
N GLU A 126 32.19 -19.76 -0.59
CA GLU A 126 32.31 -18.55 0.20
C GLU A 126 31.06 -17.64 0.05
N GLY A 127 30.55 -17.20 1.17
CA GLY A 127 29.45 -16.22 1.21
C GLY A 127 28.04 -16.78 1.12
N MET A 128 27.83 -18.11 1.04
CA MET A 128 26.49 -18.69 1.15
C MET A 128 26.16 -18.99 2.61
N SER A 129 25.06 -18.43 3.07
CA SER A 129 24.51 -18.70 4.40
C SER A 129 23.47 -19.82 4.34
N ASN A 130 23.39 -20.58 5.41
CA ASN A 130 22.36 -21.61 5.60
C ASN A 130 20.94 -21.01 5.47
N PRO A 131 20.10 -21.48 4.55
CA PRO A 131 18.79 -20.91 4.31
C PRO A 131 17.86 -20.99 5.52
N VAL A 132 17.92 -22.04 6.32
CA VAL A 132 17.13 -22.17 7.55
C VAL A 132 17.58 -21.14 8.59
N MET A 133 18.90 -20.95 8.74
CA MET A 133 19.45 -19.91 9.59
C MET A 133 18.98 -18.50 9.18
N ILE A 134 19.00 -18.20 7.88
CA ILE A 134 18.50 -16.91 7.37
C ILE A 134 17.03 -16.71 7.75
N LEU A 135 16.19 -17.73 7.52
CA LEU A 135 14.75 -17.66 7.80
C LEU A 135 14.44 -17.52 9.30
N ASP A 136 15.27 -18.04 10.17
CA ASP A 136 15.10 -17.93 11.62
C ASP A 136 15.64 -16.59 12.16
N MET A 137 16.82 -16.20 11.73
CA MET A 137 17.59 -15.10 12.31
C MET A 137 17.45 -13.76 11.62
N GLN A 138 16.82 -13.71 10.45
CA GLN A 138 16.51 -12.45 9.76
C GLN A 138 15.01 -12.21 9.74
N LYS A 139 14.58 -11.04 10.20
CA LYS A 139 13.18 -10.63 10.20
C LYS A 139 13.00 -9.43 9.27
N ARG A 140 12.08 -9.51 8.34
CA ARG A 140 11.70 -8.41 7.47
C ARG A 140 10.18 -8.28 7.50
N MET A 141 9.71 -7.31 8.25
CA MET A 141 8.29 -7.06 8.49
C MET A 141 7.82 -5.86 7.67
N ARG A 142 6.64 -5.97 7.11
CA ARG A 142 5.92 -4.86 6.49
C ARG A 142 4.56 -4.69 7.18
N TYR A 143 4.27 -3.44 7.48
CA TYR A 143 2.97 -2.99 7.97
C TYR A 143 2.46 -1.94 7.00
N ASN A 144 1.23 -2.08 6.59
CA ASN A 144 0.61 -1.18 5.64
C ASN A 144 -0.81 -0.86 6.10
N THR A 145 -1.08 0.41 6.40
CA THR A 145 -2.40 0.88 6.79
C THR A 145 -2.87 1.92 5.77
N GLN A 146 -4.04 1.69 5.21
CA GLN A 146 -4.70 2.64 4.33
C GLN A 146 -6.08 2.95 4.88
N VAL A 147 -6.39 4.23 4.95
CA VAL A 147 -7.73 4.74 5.22
C VAL A 147 -8.15 5.54 4.00
N PHE A 148 -9.11 4.99 3.26
CA PHE A 148 -9.72 5.65 2.13
C PHE A 148 -11.16 6.00 2.48
N GLY A 149 -11.57 7.23 2.22
CA GLY A 149 -12.92 7.66 2.49
C GLY A 149 -13.40 8.73 1.52
N ASN A 150 -14.70 8.74 1.27
CA ASN A 150 -15.35 9.86 0.61
C ASN A 150 -16.69 10.17 1.29
N ALA A 151 -17.00 11.44 1.34
CA ALA A 151 -18.30 11.95 1.79
C ALA A 151 -18.84 12.91 0.73
N ALA A 152 -20.12 12.79 0.41
CA ALA A 152 -20.77 13.64 -0.56
C ALA A 152 -22.11 14.16 -0.02
N LEU A 153 -22.40 15.42 -0.31
CA LEU A 153 -23.69 16.07 -0.08
C LEU A 153 -24.24 16.50 -1.44
N THR A 154 -25.48 16.17 -1.73
CA THR A 154 -26.19 16.63 -2.91
C THR A 154 -27.40 17.44 -2.48
N PHE A 155 -27.42 18.70 -2.85
CA PHE A 155 -28.51 19.63 -2.60
C PHE A 155 -29.38 19.70 -3.86
N HIS A 156 -30.62 19.24 -3.79
CA HIS A 156 -31.62 19.34 -4.85
C HIS A 156 -32.25 20.73 -4.80
N LEU A 157 -31.69 21.67 -5.57
CA LEU A 157 -32.05 23.09 -5.49
C LEU A 157 -33.38 23.40 -6.18
N ALA A 158 -33.62 22.74 -7.30
CA ALA A 158 -34.85 22.82 -8.08
C ALA A 158 -35.00 21.55 -8.94
N GLU A 159 -36.12 21.42 -9.65
CA GLU A 159 -36.32 20.29 -10.58
C GLU A 159 -35.21 20.24 -11.64
N GLY A 160 -34.44 19.17 -11.62
CA GLY A 160 -33.31 18.93 -12.50
C GLY A 160 -32.02 19.72 -12.16
N LEU A 161 -32.01 20.55 -11.09
CA LEU A 161 -30.87 21.36 -10.69
C LEU A 161 -30.32 20.87 -9.34
N ASP A 162 -29.14 20.26 -9.37
CA ASP A 162 -28.45 19.71 -8.21
C ASP A 162 -27.08 20.38 -8.01
N LEU A 163 -26.78 20.75 -6.78
CA LEU A 163 -25.43 21.11 -6.33
C LEU A 163 -24.86 19.98 -5.53
N LYS A 164 -23.74 19.41 -6.00
CA LYS A 164 -23.04 18.36 -5.27
C LYS A 164 -21.69 18.86 -4.81
N THR A 165 -21.35 18.59 -3.55
CA THR A 165 -20.02 18.74 -2.99
C THR A 165 -19.56 17.41 -2.44
N GLN A 166 -18.31 17.03 -2.68
CA GLN A 166 -17.72 15.78 -2.20
C GLN A 166 -16.27 15.97 -1.77
N LEU A 167 -15.93 15.33 -0.65
CA LEU A 167 -14.58 15.27 -0.11
C LEU A 167 -14.09 13.84 -0.16
N GLY A 168 -12.94 13.61 -0.78
CA GLY A 168 -12.20 12.36 -0.79
C GLY A 168 -10.93 12.47 0.04
N LEU A 169 -10.59 11.42 0.77
CA LEU A 169 -9.37 11.28 1.56
C LEU A 169 -8.75 9.91 1.31
N ASP A 170 -7.44 9.87 1.05
CA ASP A 170 -6.63 8.64 1.04
C ASP A 170 -5.37 8.85 1.87
N HIS A 171 -5.35 8.23 3.04
CA HIS A 171 -4.18 8.21 3.91
C HIS A 171 -3.54 6.83 3.88
N HIS A 172 -2.28 6.78 3.47
CA HIS A 172 -1.50 5.56 3.35
C HIS A 172 -0.24 5.65 4.19
N ASN A 173 -0.11 4.78 5.18
CA ASN A 173 1.09 4.63 5.99
C ASN A 173 1.67 3.23 5.79
N ARG A 174 2.93 3.17 5.36
CA ARG A 174 3.69 1.93 5.22
C ARG A 174 4.93 1.99 6.08
N THR A 175 5.11 0.98 6.91
CA THR A 175 6.30 0.80 7.75
C THR A 175 7.00 -0.49 7.35
N TYR A 176 8.31 -0.40 7.17
CA TYR A 176 9.22 -1.52 7.07
C TYR A 176 10.06 -1.58 8.35
N ARG A 177 10.21 -2.77 8.90
CA ARG A 177 11.08 -3.08 10.03
C ARG A 177 11.93 -4.30 9.64
N GLY A 178 13.23 -4.14 9.66
CA GLY A 178 14.19 -5.17 9.36
C GLY A 178 15.14 -5.40 10.52
N TYR A 179 15.47 -6.66 10.77
CA TYR A 179 16.49 -7.07 11.71
C TYR A 179 17.24 -8.28 11.20
N SER A 180 18.54 -8.33 11.40
CA SER A 180 19.40 -9.49 11.20
C SER A 180 20.23 -9.71 12.45
N SER A 181 20.19 -10.95 12.96
CA SER A 181 20.98 -11.39 14.11
C SER A 181 22.47 -11.13 13.93
N ILE A 182 23.15 -10.91 15.06
CA ILE A 182 24.60 -10.78 15.13
C ILE A 182 25.34 -12.01 14.60
N ASP A 183 24.71 -13.17 14.62
CA ASP A 183 25.30 -14.44 14.18
C ASP A 183 25.15 -14.71 12.69
N LEU A 184 24.18 -14.06 12.00
CA LEU A 184 23.88 -14.38 10.61
C LEU A 184 24.92 -13.84 9.60
N ASN A 185 25.42 -12.63 9.79
CA ASN A 185 26.16 -11.89 8.76
C ASN A 185 27.57 -11.48 9.21
N LYS A 186 28.36 -12.44 9.61
CA LYS A 186 29.73 -12.15 10.09
C LYS A 186 30.69 -11.65 9.00
N ILE A 187 30.39 -11.90 7.71
CA ILE A 187 31.27 -11.55 6.59
C ILE A 187 30.93 -10.16 6.02
N SER A 188 29.69 -9.89 5.68
CA SER A 188 29.31 -8.67 4.96
C SER A 188 28.76 -7.57 5.88
N MET A 189 28.25 -7.92 7.05
CA MET A 189 27.70 -6.99 8.04
C MET A 189 27.98 -7.52 9.44
N PRO A 190 29.15 -7.21 10.01
CA PRO A 190 29.53 -7.70 11.33
C PRO A 190 28.56 -7.19 12.38
N ASN A 191 28.15 -8.10 13.28
CA ASN A 191 27.31 -7.82 14.45
C ASN A 191 25.89 -7.33 14.12
N GLY A 192 25.27 -7.91 13.08
CA GLY A 192 23.87 -7.70 12.77
C GLY A 192 23.50 -6.29 12.31
N TRP A 193 22.24 -6.11 11.95
CA TRP A 193 21.70 -4.79 11.58
C TRP A 193 20.22 -4.69 11.96
N ALA A 194 19.78 -3.46 12.25
CA ALA A 194 18.38 -3.11 12.35
C ALA A 194 18.07 -1.93 11.42
N GLU A 195 16.91 -1.98 10.75
CA GLU A 195 16.47 -0.95 9.82
C GLU A 195 14.98 -0.62 10.03
N TYR A 196 14.67 0.66 10.01
CA TYR A 196 13.32 1.18 10.04
C TYR A 196 13.12 2.13 8.86
N GLN A 197 12.02 1.93 8.13
CA GLN A 197 11.59 2.86 7.09
C GLN A 197 10.10 3.15 7.28
N ASN A 198 9.72 4.40 7.04
CA ASN A 198 8.33 4.81 7.07
C ASN A 198 8.00 5.68 5.86
N TRP A 199 6.91 5.34 5.18
CA TRP A 199 6.28 6.14 4.14
C TRP A 199 4.93 6.59 4.65
N ASN A 200 4.70 7.88 4.66
CA ASN A 200 3.42 8.47 4.99
C ASN A 200 2.94 9.30 3.80
N THR A 201 1.78 8.95 3.26
CA THR A 201 1.16 9.66 2.13
C THR A 201 -0.23 10.09 2.55
N LEU A 202 -0.52 11.36 2.37
CA LEU A 202 -1.85 11.91 2.50
C LEU A 202 -2.25 12.52 1.16
N TYR A 203 -3.36 12.06 0.60
CA TYR A 203 -4.04 12.65 -0.53
C TYR A 203 -5.45 13.05 -0.11
N TRP A 204 -5.86 14.24 -0.52
CA TRP A 204 -7.24 14.68 -0.39
C TRP A 204 -7.70 15.37 -1.66
N GLN A 205 -8.99 15.30 -1.92
CA GLN A 205 -9.64 15.93 -3.05
C GLN A 205 -11.00 16.47 -2.60
N GLU A 206 -11.29 17.68 -3.00
CA GLU A 206 -12.62 18.29 -2.90
C GLU A 206 -13.13 18.60 -4.30
N GLU A 207 -14.40 18.29 -4.56
CA GLU A 207 -15.09 18.65 -5.80
C GLU A 207 -16.45 19.21 -5.48
N THR A 208 -16.75 20.36 -6.05
CA THR A 208 -18.09 20.96 -6.01
C THR A 208 -18.55 21.29 -7.41
N TYR A 209 -19.74 20.81 -7.77
CA TYR A 209 -20.29 21.04 -9.09
C TYR A 209 -21.81 21.14 -9.08
N LEU A 210 -22.32 22.02 -9.96
CA LEU A 210 -23.70 22.20 -10.27
C LEU A 210 -24.05 21.38 -11.52
N THR A 211 -25.14 20.63 -11.47
CA THR A 211 -25.66 19.89 -12.62
C THR A 211 -27.08 20.35 -12.90
N TYR A 212 -27.38 20.52 -14.19
CA TYR A 212 -28.74 20.78 -14.66
C TYR A 212 -29.15 19.75 -15.69
N ASN A 213 -30.24 19.03 -15.39
CA ASN A 213 -30.82 17.99 -16.26
C ASN A 213 -32.27 18.34 -16.53
N LYS A 214 -32.60 18.58 -17.79
CA LYS A 214 -33.99 18.89 -18.17
C LYS A 214 -34.33 18.21 -19.49
N ALA A 215 -35.52 17.62 -19.52
CA ALA A 215 -36.13 17.10 -20.73
C ALA A 215 -37.40 17.92 -21.04
N PHE A 216 -37.58 18.31 -22.29
CA PHE A 216 -38.77 19.03 -22.75
C PHE A 216 -39.09 18.62 -24.19
N GLY A 217 -40.19 17.91 -24.37
CA GLY A 217 -40.51 17.28 -25.64
C GLY A 217 -39.42 16.33 -26.11
N ASP A 218 -39.01 16.51 -27.35
CA ASP A 218 -37.93 15.70 -27.97
C ASP A 218 -36.49 16.14 -27.57
N HIS A 219 -36.38 17.14 -26.70
CA HIS A 219 -35.11 17.76 -26.33
C HIS A 219 -34.69 17.35 -24.94
N ARG A 220 -33.41 17.01 -24.77
CA ARG A 220 -32.79 16.75 -23.47
C ARG A 220 -31.50 17.56 -23.34
N ILE A 221 -31.36 18.28 -22.23
CA ILE A 221 -30.16 19.04 -21.87
C ILE A 221 -29.56 18.46 -20.61
N ASN A 222 -28.24 18.27 -20.62
CA ASN A 222 -27.42 18.04 -19.46
C ASN A 222 -26.29 19.07 -19.43
N ALA A 223 -26.24 19.91 -18.42
CA ALA A 223 -25.19 20.89 -18.24
C ALA A 223 -24.54 20.68 -16.86
N MET A 224 -23.22 20.87 -16.78
CA MET A 224 -22.45 20.78 -15.54
C MET A 224 -21.38 21.85 -15.51
N ALA A 225 -21.21 22.50 -14.36
CA ALA A 225 -20.12 23.43 -14.08
C ALA A 225 -19.57 23.12 -12.70
N GLY A 226 -18.26 23.06 -12.55
CA GLY A 226 -17.68 22.72 -11.28
C GLY A 226 -16.21 23.09 -11.15
N LEU A 227 -15.73 22.87 -9.94
CA LEU A 227 -14.37 23.12 -9.53
C LEU A 227 -13.89 21.95 -8.66
N SER A 228 -12.59 21.75 -8.64
CA SER A 228 -11.96 20.76 -7.76
C SER A 228 -10.61 21.26 -7.25
N TRP A 229 -10.29 20.84 -6.04
CA TRP A 229 -8.96 20.99 -5.44
C TRP A 229 -8.46 19.65 -4.99
N GLN A 230 -7.18 19.42 -5.18
CA GLN A 230 -6.55 18.20 -4.73
C GLN A 230 -5.11 18.46 -4.33
N GLU A 231 -4.65 17.72 -3.33
CA GLU A 231 -3.29 17.79 -2.84
C GLU A 231 -2.81 16.40 -2.42
N ARG A 232 -1.55 16.12 -2.72
CA ARG A 232 -0.84 14.95 -2.21
C ARG A 232 0.44 15.39 -1.53
N VAL A 233 0.63 14.90 -0.32
CA VAL A 233 1.86 15.03 0.45
C VAL A 233 2.40 13.65 0.74
N GLN A 234 3.67 13.41 0.43
CA GLN A 234 4.37 12.18 0.76
C GLN A 234 5.64 12.50 1.53
N LYS A 235 5.84 11.79 2.63
CA LYS A 235 7.05 11.84 3.45
C LYS A 235 7.60 10.44 3.55
N TRP A 236 8.92 10.33 3.47
CA TRP A 236 9.64 9.09 3.71
C TRP A 236 10.85 9.36 4.57
N ASN A 237 11.15 8.41 5.45
CA ASN A 237 12.36 8.40 6.25
C ASN A 237 12.88 6.98 6.42
N LYS A 238 14.20 6.88 6.63
CA LYS A 238 14.91 5.64 6.89
C LYS A 238 15.98 5.88 7.95
N ALA A 239 16.08 4.94 8.86
CA ALA A 239 17.17 4.82 9.81
C ALA A 239 17.67 3.39 9.82
N ARG A 240 18.98 3.21 9.93
CA ARG A 240 19.63 1.92 10.04
C ARG A 240 20.81 1.99 11.02
N ARG A 241 21.02 0.91 11.72
CA ARG A 241 22.21 0.73 12.58
C ARG A 241 22.74 -0.68 12.45
N THR A 242 24.05 -0.82 12.67
CA THR A 242 24.79 -2.07 12.75
C THR A 242 25.59 -2.12 14.06
N GLY A 243 26.23 -3.25 14.36
CA GLY A 243 27.09 -3.38 15.53
C GLY A 243 26.32 -3.56 16.83
N PHE A 244 25.41 -4.51 16.85
CA PHE A 244 24.69 -4.93 18.06
C PHE A 244 25.59 -5.84 18.92
N SER A 245 25.42 -5.76 20.24
CA SER A 245 26.12 -6.64 21.19
C SER A 245 25.43 -7.99 21.40
N ASP A 246 24.10 -8.00 21.20
CA ASP A 246 23.21 -9.15 21.37
C ASP A 246 21.93 -8.97 20.57
N ASP A 247 21.10 -10.03 20.53
CA ASP A 247 19.84 -10.06 19.80
C ASP A 247 18.62 -9.78 20.68
N PHE A 248 18.78 -9.37 21.95
CA PHE A 248 17.69 -9.32 22.92
C PHE A 248 16.56 -8.37 22.51
N PHE A 249 16.91 -7.17 22.03
CA PHE A 249 15.93 -6.17 21.62
C PHE A 249 15.57 -6.22 20.15
N GLU A 250 16.39 -6.89 19.33
CA GLU A 250 16.25 -6.89 17.88
C GLU A 250 16.09 -5.44 17.30
N ASP A 251 15.06 -5.22 16.46
CA ASP A 251 14.75 -3.91 15.88
C ASP A 251 13.93 -3.00 16.83
N ASN A 252 13.55 -3.46 18.03
CA ASN A 252 12.80 -2.66 18.99
C ASN A 252 13.67 -1.61 19.70
N ASN A 253 14.99 -1.80 19.76
CA ASN A 253 15.92 -0.81 20.29
C ASN A 253 17.10 -0.59 19.33
N MET A 254 16.89 0.21 18.31
CA MET A 254 17.96 0.55 17.35
C MET A 254 19.15 1.25 18.02
N SER A 255 18.94 1.94 19.15
CA SER A 255 20.02 2.62 19.86
C SER A 255 21.08 1.68 20.44
N ALA A 256 20.78 0.37 20.57
CA ALA A 256 21.73 -0.65 20.99
C ALA A 256 22.81 -0.92 19.91
N GLY A 257 22.54 -0.62 18.63
CA GLY A 257 23.56 -0.70 17.57
C GLY A 257 24.56 0.46 17.69
N THR A 258 25.84 0.14 17.65
CA THR A 258 26.93 1.12 17.88
C THR A 258 27.21 1.99 16.65
N THR A 259 26.95 1.49 15.43
CA THR A 259 27.31 2.18 14.18
C THR A 259 26.03 2.62 13.44
N PRO A 260 25.73 3.94 13.43
CA PRO A 260 24.61 4.46 12.66
C PRO A 260 25.00 4.64 11.18
N ASP A 261 24.08 4.27 10.28
CA ASP A 261 24.14 4.76 8.90
C ASP A 261 23.59 6.20 8.88
N ALA A 262 23.96 6.97 7.85
CA ALA A 262 23.38 8.28 7.64
C ALA A 262 21.86 8.15 7.44
N PRO A 263 21.03 8.89 8.20
CA PRO A 263 19.60 8.85 8.00
C PRO A 263 19.22 9.44 6.64
N GLU A 264 18.21 8.84 6.03
CA GLU A 264 17.68 9.29 4.74
C GLU A 264 16.25 9.78 4.91
N SER A 265 15.87 10.82 4.15
CA SER A 265 14.49 11.29 4.12
C SER A 265 14.16 11.96 2.80
N SER A 266 12.87 11.95 2.45
CA SER A 266 12.35 12.70 1.32
C SER A 266 10.99 13.30 1.63
N TYR A 267 10.68 14.38 0.93
CA TYR A 267 9.41 15.08 0.97
C TYR A 267 8.99 15.42 -0.46
N ASP A 268 7.81 14.98 -0.85
CA ASP A 268 7.18 15.34 -2.12
C ASP A 268 5.78 15.90 -1.85
N ARG A 269 5.45 17.01 -2.52
CA ARG A 269 4.14 17.65 -2.45
C ARG A 269 3.74 18.17 -3.82
N TRP A 270 2.50 17.91 -4.18
CA TRP A 270 1.88 18.58 -5.31
C TRP A 270 0.42 18.92 -4.98
N ALA A 271 -0.05 19.98 -5.63
CA ALA A 271 -1.42 20.42 -5.56
C ALA A 271 -1.92 20.78 -6.95
N MET A 272 -3.23 20.60 -7.16
CA MET A 272 -3.90 20.95 -8.39
C MET A 272 -5.28 21.54 -8.09
N ASN A 273 -5.66 22.57 -8.84
CA ASN A 273 -7.03 23.07 -8.87
C ASN A 273 -7.54 23.06 -10.31
N SER A 274 -8.83 22.82 -10.47
CA SER A 274 -9.44 22.65 -11.77
C SER A 274 -10.80 23.31 -11.83
N TYR A 275 -11.12 23.86 -13.00
CA TYR A 275 -12.43 24.37 -13.33
C TYR A 275 -12.93 23.66 -14.58
N PHE A 276 -14.18 23.20 -14.56
CA PHE A 276 -14.68 22.41 -15.67
C PHE A 276 -16.14 22.74 -16.01
N LEU A 277 -16.42 22.64 -17.30
CA LEU A 277 -17.74 22.83 -17.89
C LEU A 277 -18.04 21.66 -18.81
N ARG A 278 -19.29 21.20 -18.79
CA ARG A 278 -19.82 20.24 -19.75
C ARG A 278 -21.20 20.67 -20.17
N PHE A 279 -21.47 20.60 -21.45
CA PHE A 279 -22.80 20.74 -22.00
C PHE A 279 -23.09 19.58 -22.97
N ALA A 280 -24.16 18.86 -22.75
CA ALA A 280 -24.63 17.80 -23.62
C ALA A 280 -26.09 18.06 -24.00
N TYR A 281 -26.38 17.88 -25.26
CA TYR A 281 -27.71 18.05 -25.83
C TYR A 281 -28.08 16.83 -26.65
N THR A 282 -29.29 16.31 -26.46
CA THR A 282 -29.83 15.19 -27.22
C THR A 282 -31.20 15.57 -27.82
N TYR A 283 -31.37 15.29 -29.11
CA TYR A 283 -32.60 15.48 -29.82
C TYR A 283 -33.19 14.15 -30.29
N LYS A 284 -34.46 13.92 -29.95
CA LYS A 284 -35.24 12.69 -30.27
C LYS A 284 -34.53 11.39 -29.88
N ASP A 285 -33.70 11.39 -28.83
CA ASP A 285 -32.86 10.26 -28.40
C ASP A 285 -31.99 9.67 -29.55
N ARG A 286 -31.78 10.44 -30.60
CA ARG A 286 -31.11 9.99 -31.83
C ARG A 286 -29.86 10.82 -32.16
N TYR A 287 -29.90 12.10 -31.94
CA TYR A 287 -28.80 13.02 -32.23
C TYR A 287 -28.28 13.59 -30.93
N SER A 288 -27.00 13.40 -30.66
CA SER A 288 -26.38 13.89 -29.42
C SER A 288 -25.12 14.69 -29.72
N ALA A 289 -25.00 15.84 -29.08
CA ALA A 289 -23.78 16.65 -29.13
C ALA A 289 -23.30 16.92 -27.71
N THR A 290 -22.00 16.84 -27.50
CA THR A 290 -21.36 17.15 -26.21
C THR A 290 -20.18 18.08 -26.42
N VAL A 291 -20.05 19.10 -25.58
CA VAL A 291 -18.88 19.99 -25.52
C VAL A 291 -18.40 20.02 -24.07
N THR A 292 -17.11 19.88 -23.88
CA THR A 292 -16.46 20.01 -22.56
C THR A 292 -15.30 20.98 -22.64
N GLY A 293 -15.04 21.65 -21.52
CA GLY A 293 -13.85 22.48 -21.33
C GLY A 293 -13.35 22.31 -19.91
N ARG A 294 -12.04 22.13 -19.75
CA ARG A 294 -11.40 22.03 -18.44
C ARG A 294 -10.15 22.89 -18.40
N VAL A 295 -9.98 23.61 -17.32
CA VAL A 295 -8.76 24.37 -17.02
C VAL A 295 -8.15 23.76 -15.77
N ASP A 296 -6.93 23.27 -15.89
CA ASP A 296 -6.19 22.64 -14.79
C ASP A 296 -4.96 23.49 -14.44
N GLY A 297 -4.85 23.87 -13.16
CA GLY A 297 -3.69 24.54 -12.59
C GLY A 297 -2.91 23.57 -11.69
N SER A 298 -1.63 23.34 -12.01
CA SER A 298 -0.80 22.39 -11.27
C SER A 298 0.44 23.03 -10.68
N SER A 299 0.77 22.68 -9.42
CA SER A 299 2.03 23.10 -8.79
C SER A 299 3.27 22.53 -9.48
N LYS A 300 3.10 21.47 -10.29
CA LYS A 300 4.19 20.82 -11.06
C LYS A 300 4.48 21.53 -12.40
N PHE A 301 3.62 22.42 -12.83
CA PHE A 301 3.88 23.23 -14.02
C PHE A 301 4.84 24.38 -13.72
N GLY A 302 5.56 24.84 -14.76
CA GLY A 302 6.50 25.95 -14.66
C GLY A 302 5.84 27.24 -14.15
N GLU A 303 6.63 28.14 -13.56
CA GLU A 303 6.14 29.33 -12.87
C GLU A 303 5.19 30.20 -13.71
N ASN A 304 5.46 30.34 -15.01
CA ASN A 304 4.68 31.20 -15.92
C ASN A 304 3.56 30.47 -16.69
N ASN A 305 3.42 29.15 -16.52
CA ASN A 305 2.45 28.31 -17.25
C ASN A 305 1.78 27.30 -16.30
N LYS A 306 1.20 27.80 -15.21
CA LYS A 306 0.59 26.93 -14.20
C LYS A 306 -0.75 26.34 -14.63
N TYR A 307 -1.41 26.94 -15.61
CA TYR A 307 -2.72 26.54 -16.09
C TYR A 307 -2.69 26.07 -17.53
N ALA A 308 -3.43 25.00 -17.82
CA ALA A 308 -3.64 24.48 -19.17
C ALA A 308 -5.13 24.30 -19.44
N PHE A 309 -5.57 24.56 -20.67
CA PHE A 309 -6.96 24.37 -21.11
C PHE A 309 -7.09 23.14 -22.00
N PHE A 310 -8.10 22.33 -21.70
CA PHE A 310 -8.40 21.07 -22.37
C PHE A 310 -9.83 21.08 -22.91
N PRO A 311 -10.06 21.49 -24.17
CA PRO A 311 -11.37 21.42 -24.82
C PRO A 311 -11.61 20.03 -25.42
N SER A 312 -12.89 19.60 -25.46
CA SER A 312 -13.33 18.40 -26.19
C SER A 312 -14.73 18.61 -26.73
N ALA A 313 -15.00 18.05 -27.92
CA ALA A 313 -16.33 18.04 -28.54
C ALA A 313 -16.60 16.67 -29.15
N GLY A 314 -17.86 16.23 -29.13
CA GLY A 314 -18.34 14.98 -29.72
C GLY A 314 -19.75 15.14 -30.28
N LEU A 315 -20.05 14.40 -31.35
CA LEU A 315 -21.36 14.33 -32.02
C LEU A 315 -21.82 12.87 -32.08
#